data_33ded109b99ffa65294479a7c90f2ff8
#
_entry.id   33ded109b99ffa65294479a7c90f2ff8
#
_cell.length_a   1.000
_cell.length_b   1.000
_cell.length_c   1.000
_cell.angle_alpha   90.00
_cell.angle_beta   90.00
_cell.angle_gamma   90.00
#
_symmetry.space_group_name_H-M   'P 1'
#
loop_
_entity.id
_entity.type
_entity.pdbx_description
1 polymer ?
#
loop_
_entity_poly.entity_id
_entity_poly.type
_entity_poly.pdbx_seq_one_letter_code
_entity_poly.pdbx_strand_id
1 'polypeptide(L)'
;MTGLDNTIVIETVEGILFKATQTAKVYEKGEQDINEWIIKGVPTIHLRNDNPPTLLGTSSQIVNRIPDVINARPGYVTIDELPKLVCKVRSLEHYLNT
;
A
#
# COMPACT_ATOMS: atom_id res chain seq x y z
N MET A 1 -16.38 -0.66 20.44
CA MET A 1 -15.60 0.06 19.41
C MET A 1 -15.83 -0.58 18.05
N THR A 2 -16.39 0.18 17.12
CA THR A 2 -16.77 -0.32 15.79
C THR A 2 -15.76 0.02 14.70
N GLY A 3 -14.77 0.85 15.01
CA GLY A 3 -13.77 1.28 14.04
C GLY A 3 -12.52 1.85 14.67
N LEU A 4 -11.49 1.98 13.84
CA LEU A 4 -10.19 2.54 14.18
C LEU A 4 -9.72 3.43 13.03
N ASP A 5 -9.35 4.68 13.35
CA ASP A 5 -8.72 5.60 12.42
C ASP A 5 -7.24 5.78 12.76
N ASN A 6 -6.40 5.77 11.75
CA ASN A 6 -4.98 6.06 11.88
C ASN A 6 -4.59 7.11 10.84
N THR A 7 -4.00 8.21 11.28
CA THR A 7 -3.60 9.31 10.39
C THR A 7 -2.12 9.59 10.55
N ILE A 8 -1.41 9.68 9.42
CA ILE A 8 0.00 10.07 9.34
C ILE A 8 0.08 11.37 8.55
N VAL A 9 0.82 12.34 9.08
CA VAL A 9 1.06 13.63 8.41
C VAL A 9 2.57 13.81 8.25
N ILE A 10 3.00 14.06 7.01
CA ILE A 10 4.39 14.33 6.67
C ILE A 10 4.45 15.66 5.93
N GLU A 11 5.34 16.55 6.37
CA GLU A 11 5.65 17.78 5.66
C GLU A 11 7.04 17.66 5.03
N THR A 12 7.13 17.93 3.73
CA THR A 12 8.41 17.89 3.02
C THR A 12 9.18 19.21 3.21
N VAL A 13 10.48 19.18 2.92
CA VAL A 13 11.32 20.37 3.00
C VAL A 13 10.89 21.46 2.00
N GLU A 14 10.21 21.07 0.92
CA GLU A 14 9.65 21.99 -0.08
C GLU A 14 8.31 22.61 0.36
N GLY A 15 7.78 22.20 1.52
CA GLY A 15 6.51 22.70 2.04
C GLY A 15 5.28 21.94 1.56
N ILE A 16 5.44 20.77 0.94
CA ILE A 16 4.31 19.92 0.53
C ILE A 16 3.83 19.12 1.75
N LEU A 17 2.54 19.20 2.03
CA LEU A 17 1.90 18.45 3.10
C LEU A 17 1.33 17.13 2.56
N PHE A 18 1.74 16.03 3.16
CA PHE A 18 1.26 14.69 2.84
C PHE A 18 0.46 14.16 4.01
N LYS A 19 -0.84 13.86 3.80
CA LYS A 19 -1.70 13.32 4.85
C LYS A 19 -2.29 11.99 4.38
N ALA A 20 -2.01 10.92 5.11
CA ALA A 20 -2.59 9.61 4.86
C ALA A 20 -3.48 9.20 6.03
N THR A 21 -4.72 8.82 5.74
CA THR A 21 -5.67 8.32 6.74
C THR A 21 -6.10 6.91 6.36
N GLN A 22 -5.99 5.99 7.31
CA GLN A 22 -6.49 4.64 7.18
C GLN A 22 -7.61 4.42 8.20
N THR A 23 -8.77 4.01 7.71
CA THR A 23 -9.93 3.69 8.55
C THR A 23 -10.21 2.20 8.44
N ALA A 24 -10.27 1.52 9.57
CA ALA A 24 -10.70 0.13 9.66
C ALA A 24 -11.94 0.07 10.56
N LYS A 25 -13.04 -0.46 10.04
CA LYS A 25 -14.29 -0.52 10.81
C LYS A 25 -15.14 -1.73 10.40
N VAL A 26 -16.10 -2.06 11.25
CA VAL A 26 -17.17 -2.98 10.90
C VAL A 26 -18.15 -2.25 10.01
N TYR A 27 -18.36 -2.75 8.79
CA TYR A 27 -19.23 -2.10 7.82
C TYR A 27 -20.71 -2.28 8.17
N GLU A 28 -21.43 -1.19 7.99
CA GLU A 28 -22.89 -1.18 7.99
C GLU A 28 -23.41 -1.47 6.58
N LYS A 29 -24.73 -1.64 6.47
CA LYS A 29 -25.36 -1.91 5.18
C LYS A 29 -25.08 -0.77 4.19
N GLY A 30 -24.53 -1.12 3.02
CA GLY A 30 -24.21 -0.17 1.95
C GLY A 30 -22.81 0.43 2.02
N GLU A 31 -22.03 0.14 3.05
CA GLU A 31 -20.64 0.54 3.14
C GLU A 31 -19.73 -0.45 2.40
N GLN A 32 -18.62 0.04 1.87
CA GLN A 32 -17.65 -0.74 1.12
C GLN A 32 -16.24 -0.16 1.28
N ASP A 33 -15.25 -0.93 0.86
CA ASP A 33 -13.87 -0.42 0.81
C ASP A 33 -13.77 0.72 -0.21
N ILE A 34 -12.98 1.73 0.14
CA ILE A 34 -12.73 2.89 -0.72
C ILE A 34 -11.24 3.22 -0.63
N ASN A 35 -10.65 3.51 -1.80
CA ASN A 35 -9.32 4.09 -1.91
C ASN A 35 -9.45 5.44 -2.62
N GLU A 36 -8.98 6.51 -1.98
CA GLU A 36 -9.17 7.87 -2.47
C GLU A 36 -7.89 8.68 -2.37
N TRP A 37 -7.58 9.43 -3.42
CA TRP A 37 -6.46 10.35 -3.50
C TRP A 37 -6.95 11.74 -3.89
N ILE A 38 -6.60 12.73 -3.08
CA ILE A 38 -6.89 14.13 -3.36
C ILE A 38 -5.56 14.87 -3.43
N ILE A 39 -5.23 15.41 -4.61
CA ILE A 39 -4.01 16.17 -4.84
C ILE A 39 -4.43 17.62 -5.07
N LYS A 40 -4.21 18.46 -4.06
CA LYS A 40 -4.56 19.88 -4.13
C LYS A 40 -3.51 20.65 -4.91
N GLY A 41 -3.92 21.22 -6.03
CA GLY A 41 -3.03 21.98 -6.91
C GLY A 41 -3.84 22.70 -7.97
N VAL A 42 -3.20 23.03 -9.08
CA VAL A 42 -3.84 23.67 -10.23
C VAL A 42 -3.57 22.83 -11.48
N PRO A 43 -4.53 22.01 -11.90
CA PRO A 43 -5.84 21.74 -11.26
C PRO A 43 -5.75 20.84 -10.05
N THR A 44 -6.78 20.84 -9.21
CA THR A 44 -6.93 19.82 -8.14
C THR A 44 -7.36 18.50 -8.78
N ILE A 45 -6.70 17.42 -8.40
CA ILE A 45 -6.97 16.07 -8.91
C ILE A 45 -7.62 15.26 -7.81
N HIS A 46 -8.73 14.59 -8.15
CA HIS A 46 -9.43 13.69 -7.25
C HIS A 46 -9.57 12.32 -7.93
N LEU A 47 -8.93 11.32 -7.34
CA LEU A 47 -8.99 9.93 -7.81
C LEU A 47 -9.68 9.10 -6.75
N ARG A 48 -10.64 8.28 -7.15
CA ARG A 48 -11.37 7.41 -6.25
C ARG A 48 -11.55 6.03 -6.87
N ASN A 49 -11.29 4.99 -6.09
CA ASN A 49 -11.57 3.61 -6.44
C ASN A 49 -12.56 3.06 -5.42
N ASP A 50 -13.77 2.78 -5.88
CA ASP A 50 -14.82 2.20 -5.07
C ASP A 50 -14.70 0.68 -5.05
N ASN A 51 -14.79 0.09 -3.86
CA ASN A 51 -14.79 -1.34 -3.63
C ASN A 51 -13.60 -2.05 -4.30
N PRO A 52 -12.34 -1.63 -4.03
CA PRO A 52 -11.18 -2.35 -4.54
C PRO A 52 -11.14 -3.78 -3.98
N PRO A 53 -10.59 -4.75 -4.72
CA PRO A 53 -10.51 -6.14 -4.26
C PRO A 53 -9.39 -6.31 -3.23
N THR A 54 -9.64 -5.92 -1.98
CA THR A 54 -8.63 -5.82 -0.92
C THR A 54 -7.98 -7.16 -0.58
N LEU A 55 -8.76 -8.26 -0.56
CA LEU A 55 -8.20 -9.59 -0.31
C LEU A 55 -7.23 -10.01 -1.42
N LEU A 56 -7.61 -9.81 -2.67
CA LEU A 56 -6.76 -10.12 -3.81
C LEU A 56 -5.53 -9.22 -3.85
N GLY A 57 -5.69 -7.94 -3.56
CA GLY A 57 -4.58 -6.99 -3.49
C GLY A 57 -3.57 -7.36 -2.41
N THR A 58 -4.02 -7.71 -1.22
CA THR A 58 -3.15 -8.12 -0.12
C THR A 58 -2.41 -9.41 -0.46
N SER A 59 -3.10 -10.42 -0.99
CA SER A 59 -2.48 -11.68 -1.40
C SER A 59 -1.44 -11.48 -2.50
N SER A 60 -1.72 -10.62 -3.47
CA SER A 60 -0.79 -10.30 -4.56
C SER A 60 0.48 -9.63 -4.04
N GLN A 61 0.38 -8.73 -3.07
CA GLN A 61 1.55 -8.10 -2.46
C GLN A 61 2.43 -9.12 -1.73
N ILE A 62 1.83 -10.03 -0.98
CA ILE A 62 2.57 -11.09 -0.29
C ILE A 62 3.32 -11.95 -1.29
N VAL A 63 2.66 -12.44 -2.34
CA VAL A 63 3.26 -13.29 -3.37
C VAL A 63 4.39 -12.55 -4.09
N ASN A 64 4.20 -11.27 -4.44
CA ASN A 64 5.22 -10.48 -5.11
C ASN A 64 6.46 -10.21 -4.25
N ARG A 65 6.36 -10.34 -2.93
CA ARG A 65 7.49 -10.19 -2.00
C ARG A 65 8.30 -11.46 -1.79
N ILE A 66 7.81 -12.62 -2.20
CA ILE A 66 8.51 -13.89 -2.00
C ILE A 66 9.96 -13.84 -2.52
N PRO A 67 10.25 -13.44 -3.77
CA PRO A 67 11.64 -13.36 -4.23
C PRO A 67 12.48 -12.36 -3.44
N ASP A 68 11.91 -11.22 -3.07
CA ASP A 68 12.63 -10.19 -2.33
C ASP A 68 13.07 -10.70 -0.94
N VAL A 69 12.21 -11.46 -0.27
CA VAL A 69 12.52 -12.07 1.03
C VAL A 69 13.56 -13.19 0.90
N ILE A 70 13.46 -14.01 -0.13
CA ILE A 70 14.44 -15.07 -0.38
C ILE A 70 15.84 -14.49 -0.66
N ASN A 71 15.91 -13.38 -1.40
CA ASN A 71 17.16 -12.70 -1.75
C ASN A 71 17.71 -11.83 -0.61
N ALA A 72 16.92 -11.56 0.42
CA ALA A 72 17.34 -10.73 1.55
C ALA A 72 18.38 -11.45 2.43
N ARG A 73 19.11 -10.67 3.24
CA ARG A 73 20.00 -11.24 4.26
C ARG A 73 19.24 -12.10 5.26
N PRO A 74 19.84 -13.13 5.84
CA PRO A 74 19.19 -13.91 6.89
C PRO A 74 18.85 -13.06 8.13
N GLY A 75 17.77 -13.42 8.81
CA GLY A 75 17.34 -12.78 10.03
C GLY A 75 16.10 -11.90 9.85
N TYR A 76 15.85 -11.04 10.83
CA TYR A 76 14.74 -10.09 10.79
C TYR A 76 15.04 -8.97 9.80
N VAL A 77 14.15 -8.76 8.85
CA VAL A 77 14.27 -7.74 7.80
C VAL A 77 13.00 -6.91 7.76
N THR A 78 13.15 -5.59 7.79
CA THR A 78 12.05 -4.64 7.68
C THR A 78 11.81 -4.23 6.24
N ILE A 79 10.64 -3.66 5.95
CA ILE A 79 10.23 -3.35 4.59
C ILE A 79 11.12 -2.30 3.90
N ASP A 80 11.74 -1.41 4.68
CA ASP A 80 12.68 -0.40 4.19
C ASP A 80 14.03 -0.99 3.75
N GLU A 81 14.37 -2.18 4.24
CA GLU A 81 15.57 -2.92 3.83
C GLU A 81 15.36 -3.76 2.57
N LEU A 82 14.11 -3.95 2.15
CA LEU A 82 13.77 -4.69 0.93
C LEU A 82 13.76 -3.75 -0.29
N PRO A 83 13.95 -4.30 -1.51
CA PRO A 83 13.79 -3.52 -2.72
C PRO A 83 12.40 -2.90 -2.82
N LYS A 84 12.28 -1.83 -3.59
CA LYS A 84 10.99 -1.22 -3.88
C LYS A 84 10.03 -2.25 -4.46
N LEU A 85 8.81 -2.30 -3.95
CA LEU A 85 7.79 -3.22 -4.45
C LEU A 85 7.42 -2.87 -5.88
N VAL A 86 7.56 -3.85 -6.77
CA VAL A 86 7.17 -3.74 -8.18
C VAL A 86 6.33 -4.94 -8.57
N CYS A 87 5.49 -4.77 -9.58
CA CYS A 87 4.71 -5.88 -10.13
C CYS A 87 5.64 -6.88 -10.81
N LYS A 88 5.54 -8.15 -10.45
CA LYS A 88 6.31 -9.24 -11.02
C LYS A 88 5.47 -9.97 -12.06
N VAL A 89 5.77 -9.71 -13.33
CA VAL A 89 5.01 -10.22 -14.49
C VAL A 89 5.53 -11.54 -15.05
N ARG A 90 6.68 -12.01 -14.54
CA ARG A 90 7.27 -13.29 -14.92
C ARG A 90 7.14 -14.28 -13.77
N SER A 91 7.51 -15.54 -14.00
CA SER A 91 7.57 -16.52 -12.91
C SER A 91 8.48 -16.03 -11.79
N LEU A 92 8.16 -16.37 -10.55
CA LEU A 92 8.92 -15.89 -9.40
C LEU A 92 10.38 -16.33 -9.41
N GLU A 93 10.65 -17.50 -9.99
CA GLU A 93 12.03 -18.02 -10.16
C GLU A 93 12.94 -17.07 -10.94
N HIS A 94 12.36 -16.31 -11.88
CA HIS A 94 13.12 -15.32 -12.67
C HIS A 94 13.76 -14.23 -11.81
N TYR A 95 13.18 -13.95 -10.65
CA TYR A 95 13.62 -12.87 -9.75
C TYR A 95 14.52 -13.35 -8.61
N LEU A 96 14.83 -14.64 -8.56
CA LEU A 96 15.74 -15.21 -7.56
C LEU A 96 17.19 -14.99 -7.97
N ASN A 97 18.01 -14.59 -7.01
CA ASN A 97 19.46 -14.55 -7.17
C ASN A 97 20.02 -15.97 -7.01
N THR A 98 20.34 -16.59 -8.12
CA THR A 98 20.92 -17.96 -8.14
C THR A 98 22.39 -17.93 -8.49
#